data_00855f51757ffc46ecffbd1ce3592a4c
#
_entry.id   00855f51757ffc46ecffbd1ce3592a4c
#
_cell.length_a   1.000
_cell.length_b   1.000
_cell.length_c   1.000
_cell.angle_alpha   90.00
_cell.angle_beta   90.00
_cell.angle_gamma   90.00
#
_symmetry.space_group_name_H-M   'P 1'
#
loop_
_entity.id
_entity.type
_entity.pdbx_description
1 polymer ?
#
loop_
_entity_poly.entity_id
_entity_poly.type
_entity_poly.pdbx_seq_one_letter_code
_entity_poly.pdbx_strand_id
1 'polypeptide(L)'
;MSQITKRALEQSLKNLLQQKPLSKITISDITEDCGISRMTFYYHFKDIYDLVEWACAEDVARALQNKKTYDTWQQGFVQIFHAVRENKVFVMNVYRCVNREQVEKYLVPLTDQLIMGVITERAAGMTVREADQQFIAQVYSYAFVGIMLDWIRDDMRADPEELVNRLAMVIRGDITQALERFRTDRPDSMTNSAV
;
A
#
# COMPACT_ATOMS: atom_id res chain seq x y z
N MET A 1 24.31 -6.53 -7.90
CA MET A 1 23.83 -6.77 -9.30
C MET A 1 22.33 -7.01 -9.38
N SER A 2 21.72 -7.73 -8.45
CA SER A 2 20.27 -8.06 -8.49
C SER A 2 19.32 -6.85 -8.57
N GLN A 3 19.51 -5.78 -7.80
CA GLN A 3 18.61 -4.63 -7.77
C GLN A 3 18.67 -3.76 -9.04
N ILE A 4 19.85 -3.63 -9.65
CA ILE A 4 20.01 -2.87 -10.90
C ILE A 4 19.21 -3.53 -12.02
N THR A 5 19.28 -4.86 -12.12
CA THR A 5 18.55 -5.63 -13.13
C THR A 5 17.04 -5.53 -12.92
N LYS A 6 16.56 -5.65 -11.67
CA LYS A 6 15.13 -5.48 -11.36
C LYS A 6 14.61 -4.10 -11.75
N ARG A 7 15.38 -3.04 -11.46
CA ARG A 7 15.03 -1.66 -11.86
C ARG A 7 15.05 -1.45 -13.38
N ALA A 8 15.98 -2.09 -14.09
CA ALA A 8 15.97 -2.03 -15.56
C ALA A 8 14.71 -2.68 -16.14
N LEU A 9 14.29 -3.85 -15.60
CA LEU A 9 13.06 -4.52 -15.98
C LEU A 9 11.81 -3.69 -15.65
N GLU A 10 11.76 -3.07 -14.48
CA GLU A 10 10.69 -2.14 -14.09
C GLU A 10 10.59 -0.96 -15.06
N GLN A 11 11.72 -0.32 -15.36
CA GLN A 11 11.74 0.83 -16.25
C GLN A 11 11.30 0.45 -17.67
N SER A 12 11.77 -0.69 -18.19
CA SER A 12 11.34 -1.22 -19.48
C SER A 12 9.82 -1.48 -19.50
N LEU A 13 9.27 -2.13 -18.46
CA LEU A 13 7.83 -2.32 -18.35
C LEU A 13 7.08 -0.98 -18.39
N LYS A 14 7.52 0.01 -17.60
CA LYS A 14 6.89 1.35 -17.56
C LYS A 14 6.97 2.07 -18.90
N ASN A 15 8.08 1.94 -19.64
CA ASN A 15 8.23 2.50 -20.98
C ASN A 15 7.29 1.85 -22.00
N LEU A 16 7.19 0.52 -21.98
CA LEU A 16 6.30 -0.23 -22.88
C LEU A 16 4.82 0.07 -22.62
N LEU A 17 4.43 0.33 -21.38
CA LEU A 17 3.08 0.72 -21.03
C LEU A 17 2.65 2.10 -21.55
N GLN A 18 3.59 2.95 -21.97
CA GLN A 18 3.27 4.19 -22.69
C GLN A 18 2.82 3.91 -24.14
N GLN A 19 3.15 2.72 -24.69
CA GLN A 19 2.96 2.39 -26.09
C GLN A 19 1.82 1.37 -26.29
N LYS A 20 1.65 0.43 -25.37
CA LYS A 20 0.66 -0.65 -25.48
C LYS A 20 0.15 -1.10 -24.10
N PRO A 21 -1.08 -1.64 -24.02
CA PRO A 21 -1.64 -2.09 -22.76
C PRO A 21 -0.89 -3.31 -22.20
N LEU A 22 -0.91 -3.48 -20.87
CA LEU A 22 -0.24 -4.58 -20.16
C LEU A 22 -0.57 -5.96 -20.76
N SER A 23 -1.83 -6.17 -21.15
CA SER A 23 -2.28 -7.45 -21.75
C SER A 23 -1.59 -7.81 -23.08
N LYS A 24 -0.92 -6.85 -23.72
CA LYS A 24 -0.15 -7.05 -24.97
C LYS A 24 1.36 -7.02 -24.78
N ILE A 25 1.82 -6.83 -23.55
CA ILE A 25 3.25 -6.86 -23.24
C ILE A 25 3.68 -8.29 -22.94
N THR A 26 4.76 -8.73 -23.56
CA THR A 26 5.37 -10.04 -23.33
C THR A 26 6.70 -9.91 -22.58
N ILE A 27 7.17 -11.00 -21.99
CA ILE A 27 8.50 -11.05 -21.38
C ILE A 27 9.59 -10.75 -22.42
N SER A 28 9.39 -11.20 -23.66
CA SER A 28 10.32 -10.89 -24.77
C SER A 28 10.42 -9.39 -25.02
N ASP A 29 9.27 -8.69 -25.09
CA ASP A 29 9.27 -7.23 -25.25
C ASP A 29 10.11 -6.53 -24.18
N ILE A 30 9.92 -6.92 -22.89
CA ILE A 30 10.62 -6.32 -21.77
C ILE A 30 12.11 -6.62 -21.82
N THR A 31 12.47 -7.86 -22.12
CA THR A 31 13.89 -8.28 -22.14
C THR A 31 14.66 -7.74 -23.32
N GLU A 32 14.02 -7.58 -24.48
CA GLU A 32 14.59 -6.95 -25.66
C GLU A 32 14.79 -5.44 -25.44
N ASP A 33 13.80 -4.74 -24.85
CA ASP A 33 13.89 -3.30 -24.56
C ASP A 33 15.04 -2.97 -23.59
N CYS A 34 15.31 -3.82 -22.59
CA CYS A 34 16.40 -3.59 -21.64
C CYS A 34 17.69 -4.38 -21.95
N GLY A 35 17.75 -5.10 -23.06
CA GLY A 35 18.98 -5.77 -23.55
C GLY A 35 19.44 -6.96 -22.67
N ILE A 36 18.52 -7.67 -22.02
CA ILE A 36 18.83 -8.83 -21.18
C ILE A 36 18.18 -10.11 -21.70
N SER A 37 18.63 -11.28 -21.22
CA SER A 37 18.05 -12.55 -21.63
C SER A 37 16.74 -12.86 -20.91
N ARG A 38 15.84 -13.65 -21.52
CA ARG A 38 14.63 -14.18 -20.85
C ARG A 38 14.99 -15.03 -19.63
N MET A 39 16.11 -15.72 -19.64
CA MET A 39 16.59 -16.48 -18.48
C MET A 39 16.92 -15.56 -17.30
N THR A 40 17.51 -14.39 -17.58
CA THR A 40 17.75 -13.36 -16.56
C THR A 40 16.44 -12.82 -15.98
N PHE A 41 15.41 -12.64 -16.81
CA PHE A 41 14.08 -12.28 -16.31
C PHE A 41 13.55 -13.32 -15.32
N TYR A 42 13.51 -14.60 -15.71
CA TYR A 42 13.00 -15.69 -14.89
C TYR A 42 13.84 -15.98 -13.63
N TYR A 43 15.09 -15.52 -13.60
CA TYR A 43 15.89 -15.55 -12.37
C TYR A 43 15.37 -14.57 -11.30
N HIS A 44 14.70 -13.48 -11.72
CA HIS A 44 14.25 -12.43 -10.84
C HIS A 44 12.73 -12.43 -10.59
N PHE A 45 11.94 -12.82 -11.59
CA PHE A 45 10.50 -12.76 -11.58
C PHE A 45 9.89 -14.00 -12.25
N LYS A 46 8.84 -14.50 -11.63
CA LYS A 46 8.08 -15.65 -12.12
C LYS A 46 7.36 -15.34 -13.43
N ASP A 47 6.75 -14.17 -13.49
CA ASP A 47 6.00 -13.66 -14.63
C ASP A 47 5.93 -12.11 -14.60
N ILE A 48 5.20 -11.51 -15.54
CA ILE A 48 5.04 -10.06 -15.64
C ILE A 48 4.29 -9.50 -14.42
N TYR A 49 3.35 -10.24 -13.85
CA TYR A 49 2.59 -9.78 -12.69
C TYR A 49 3.45 -9.72 -11.43
N ASP A 50 4.38 -10.66 -11.25
CA ASP A 50 5.37 -10.62 -10.18
C ASP A 50 6.29 -9.38 -10.32
N LEU A 51 6.68 -9.00 -11.55
CA LEU A 51 7.38 -7.75 -11.81
C LEU A 51 6.50 -6.53 -11.48
N VAL A 52 5.22 -6.54 -11.84
CA VAL A 52 4.27 -5.46 -11.49
C VAL A 52 4.15 -5.31 -9.98
N GLU A 53 3.98 -6.41 -9.27
CA GLU A 53 3.90 -6.43 -7.81
C GLU A 53 5.14 -5.80 -7.17
N TRP A 54 6.31 -6.24 -7.61
CA TRP A 54 7.57 -5.69 -7.14
C TRP A 54 7.71 -4.19 -7.43
N ALA A 55 7.32 -3.75 -8.64
CA ALA A 55 7.35 -2.34 -9.02
C ALA A 55 6.43 -1.48 -8.15
N CYS A 56 5.21 -1.95 -7.85
CA CYS A 56 4.29 -1.26 -6.94
C CYS A 56 4.88 -1.14 -5.52
N ALA A 57 5.48 -2.22 -5.00
CA ALA A 57 6.12 -2.20 -3.68
C ALA A 57 7.29 -1.21 -3.61
N GLU A 58 8.13 -1.17 -4.64
CA GLU A 58 9.24 -0.22 -4.72
C GLU A 58 8.75 1.23 -4.82
N ASP A 59 7.69 1.50 -5.60
CA ASP A 59 7.10 2.83 -5.70
C ASP A 59 6.55 3.31 -4.35
N VAL A 60 5.83 2.45 -3.61
CA VAL A 60 5.34 2.74 -2.26
C VAL A 60 6.50 2.94 -1.28
N ALA A 61 7.53 2.09 -1.31
CA ALA A 61 8.69 2.21 -0.45
C ALA A 61 9.45 3.53 -0.68
N ARG A 62 9.58 3.94 -1.94
CA ARG A 62 10.19 5.23 -2.31
C ARG A 62 9.33 6.42 -1.84
N ALA A 63 8.03 6.35 -2.01
CA ALA A 63 7.11 7.41 -1.59
C ALA A 63 7.13 7.62 -0.08
N LEU A 64 7.18 6.54 0.69
CA LEU A 64 7.15 6.61 2.15
C LEU A 64 8.44 7.13 2.76
N GLN A 65 9.61 6.83 2.18
CA GLN A 65 10.91 7.15 2.76
C GLN A 65 10.93 6.88 4.28
N ASN A 66 11.04 7.89 5.14
CA ASN A 66 11.05 7.74 6.61
C ASN A 66 9.71 8.14 7.27
N LYS A 67 8.59 8.19 6.52
CA LYS A 67 7.29 8.68 7.02
C LYS A 67 6.36 7.54 7.43
N LYS A 68 6.80 6.73 8.40
CA LYS A 68 6.10 5.52 8.87
C LYS A 68 5.70 5.60 10.35
N THR A 69 5.78 6.79 10.97
CA THR A 69 5.44 7.01 12.38
C THR A 69 4.04 7.56 12.53
N TYR A 70 3.51 7.53 13.74
CA TYR A 70 2.20 8.12 14.06
C TYR A 70 2.11 9.60 13.65
N ASP A 71 3.16 10.38 13.85
CA ASP A 71 3.15 11.80 13.53
C ASP A 71 3.32 12.10 12.03
N THR A 72 3.83 11.14 11.25
CA THR A 72 4.16 11.33 9.83
C THR A 72 3.28 10.56 8.86
N TRP A 73 2.36 9.70 9.34
CA TRP A 73 1.56 8.81 8.50
C TRP A 73 0.74 9.57 7.44
N GLN A 74 0.13 10.72 7.80
CA GLN A 74 -0.64 11.53 6.85
C GLN A 74 0.23 11.97 5.68
N GLN A 75 1.43 12.48 5.96
CA GLN A 75 2.39 12.89 4.92
C GLN A 75 2.82 11.68 4.07
N GLY A 76 3.01 10.52 4.70
CA GLY A 76 3.31 9.27 4.00
C GLY A 76 2.21 8.88 3.01
N PHE A 77 0.95 8.93 3.46
CA PHE A 77 -0.19 8.62 2.58
C PHE A 77 -0.37 9.63 1.44
N VAL A 78 -0.26 10.94 1.71
CA VAL A 78 -0.26 11.96 0.66
C VAL A 78 0.80 11.64 -0.39
N GLN A 79 2.01 11.27 0.01
CA GLN A 79 3.08 10.93 -0.92
C GLN A 79 2.80 9.65 -1.71
N ILE A 80 2.15 8.65 -1.11
CA ILE A 80 1.71 7.46 -1.85
C ILE A 80 0.70 7.86 -2.94
N PHE A 81 -0.31 8.67 -2.62
CA PHE A 81 -1.28 9.16 -3.60
C PHE A 81 -0.62 9.96 -4.72
N HIS A 82 0.36 10.82 -4.41
CA HIS A 82 1.13 11.52 -5.44
C HIS A 82 1.94 10.56 -6.32
N ALA A 83 2.65 9.60 -5.73
CA ALA A 83 3.41 8.62 -6.49
C ALA A 83 2.52 7.77 -7.42
N VAL A 84 1.32 7.39 -6.96
CA VAL A 84 0.32 6.70 -7.77
C VAL A 84 -0.14 7.59 -8.93
N ARG A 85 -0.41 8.87 -8.69
CA ARG A 85 -0.83 9.83 -9.72
C ARG A 85 0.29 10.14 -10.74
N GLU A 86 1.53 10.25 -10.30
CA GLU A 86 2.70 10.43 -11.16
C GLU A 86 2.92 9.22 -12.08
N ASN A 87 2.60 8.02 -11.59
CA ASN A 87 2.66 6.78 -12.36
C ASN A 87 1.31 6.38 -12.98
N LYS A 88 0.41 7.35 -13.25
CA LYS A 88 -0.97 7.09 -13.69
C LYS A 88 -1.09 6.09 -14.81
N VAL A 89 -0.27 6.18 -15.86
CA VAL A 89 -0.33 5.25 -17.01
C VAL A 89 -0.07 3.81 -16.57
N PHE A 90 0.95 3.58 -15.76
CA PHE A 90 1.27 2.28 -15.19
C PHE A 90 0.11 1.77 -14.32
N VAL A 91 -0.34 2.57 -13.35
CA VAL A 91 -1.39 2.20 -12.41
C VAL A 91 -2.71 1.89 -13.11
N MET A 92 -3.13 2.70 -14.08
CA MET A 92 -4.37 2.48 -14.82
C MET A 92 -4.29 1.23 -15.71
N ASN A 93 -3.14 0.90 -16.28
CA ASN A 93 -2.95 -0.34 -17.01
C ASN A 93 -3.06 -1.56 -16.09
N VAL A 94 -2.42 -1.53 -14.93
CA VAL A 94 -2.51 -2.58 -13.91
C VAL A 94 -3.97 -2.73 -13.45
N TYR A 95 -4.62 -1.64 -13.05
CA TYR A 95 -5.99 -1.63 -12.55
C TYR A 95 -7.01 -2.21 -13.55
N ARG A 96 -6.80 -2.00 -14.87
CA ARG A 96 -7.67 -2.51 -15.94
C ARG A 96 -7.41 -3.99 -16.28
N CYS A 97 -6.21 -4.49 -16.03
CA CYS A 97 -5.79 -5.85 -16.41
C CYS A 97 -5.87 -6.85 -15.26
N VAL A 98 -5.88 -6.36 -14.01
CA VAL A 98 -5.89 -7.18 -12.80
C VAL A 98 -7.25 -6.99 -12.12
N ASN A 99 -7.89 -8.06 -11.65
CA ASN A 99 -9.15 -7.92 -10.94
C ASN A 99 -8.92 -7.26 -9.54
N ARG A 100 -9.99 -6.64 -9.01
CA ARG A 100 -9.94 -5.92 -7.73
C ARG A 100 -9.44 -6.81 -6.58
N GLU A 101 -9.88 -8.06 -6.52
CA GLU A 101 -9.49 -9.01 -5.48
C GLU A 101 -7.97 -9.27 -5.47
N GLN A 102 -7.36 -9.41 -6.65
CA GLN A 102 -5.90 -9.56 -6.76
C GLN A 102 -5.16 -8.31 -6.31
N VAL A 103 -5.66 -7.12 -6.66
CA VAL A 103 -5.07 -5.85 -6.22
C VAL A 103 -5.18 -5.71 -4.72
N GLU A 104 -6.34 -5.98 -4.12
CA GLU A 104 -6.55 -5.94 -2.67
C GLU A 104 -5.66 -6.95 -1.93
N LYS A 105 -5.59 -8.20 -2.42
CA LYS A 105 -4.72 -9.25 -1.85
C LYS A 105 -3.27 -8.81 -1.75
N TYR A 106 -2.85 -7.92 -2.64
CA TYR A 106 -1.49 -7.41 -2.69
C TYR A 106 -1.31 -6.13 -1.87
N LEU A 107 -2.21 -5.15 -2.02
CA LEU A 107 -2.07 -3.84 -1.36
C LEU A 107 -2.40 -3.91 0.14
N VAL A 108 -3.36 -4.75 0.56
CA VAL A 108 -3.74 -4.84 1.97
C VAL A 108 -2.57 -5.25 2.87
N PRO A 109 -1.78 -6.30 2.58
CA PRO A 109 -0.64 -6.66 3.42
C PRO A 109 0.45 -5.59 3.48
N LEU A 110 0.69 -4.86 2.36
CA LEU A 110 1.64 -3.74 2.36
C LEU A 110 1.18 -2.61 3.27
N THR A 111 -0.09 -2.24 3.17
CA THR A 111 -0.69 -1.19 4.00
C THR A 111 -0.74 -1.60 5.46
N ASP A 112 -1.04 -2.88 5.73
CA ASP A 112 -1.09 -3.46 7.07
C ASP A 112 0.25 -3.32 7.79
N GLN A 113 1.35 -3.63 7.14
CA GLN A 113 2.70 -3.46 7.70
C GLN A 113 3.00 -2.00 8.09
N LEU A 114 2.52 -1.04 7.30
CA LEU A 114 2.70 0.39 7.58
C LEU A 114 1.88 0.84 8.77
N ILE A 115 0.61 0.42 8.81
CA ILE A 115 -0.32 0.77 9.89
C ILE A 115 0.08 0.07 11.19
N MET A 116 0.57 -1.18 11.13
CA MET A 116 1.11 -1.87 12.31
C MET A 116 2.25 -1.11 12.97
N GLY A 117 3.13 -0.47 12.18
CA GLY A 117 4.18 0.40 12.73
C GLY A 117 3.60 1.53 13.58
N VAL A 118 2.55 2.19 13.08
CA VAL A 118 1.83 3.27 13.80
C VAL A 118 1.11 2.73 15.05
N ILE A 119 0.46 1.58 14.94
CA ILE A 119 -0.26 0.94 16.05
C ILE A 119 0.70 0.53 17.16
N THR A 120 1.82 -0.11 16.81
CA THR A 120 2.84 -0.53 17.78
C THR A 120 3.43 0.67 18.53
N GLU A 121 3.67 1.77 17.83
CA GLU A 121 4.14 3.02 18.45
C GLU A 121 3.11 3.57 19.45
N ARG A 122 1.82 3.56 19.09
CA ARG A 122 0.74 4.06 19.95
C ARG A 122 0.36 3.13 21.08
N ALA A 123 0.56 1.82 20.92
CA ALA A 123 0.34 0.82 21.95
C ALA A 123 1.46 0.80 23.02
N ALA A 124 2.53 1.58 22.82
CA ALA A 124 3.61 1.66 23.79
C ALA A 124 3.08 2.07 25.19
N GLY A 125 3.33 1.22 26.19
CA GLY A 125 2.81 1.42 27.55
C GLY A 125 1.37 0.92 27.77
N MET A 126 0.77 0.24 26.80
CA MET A 126 -0.54 -0.42 26.92
C MET A 126 -0.38 -1.95 26.78
N THR A 127 -1.13 -2.73 27.53
CA THR A 127 -1.21 -4.17 27.32
C THR A 127 -2.41 -4.47 26.41
N VAL A 128 -2.16 -4.59 25.11
CA VAL A 128 -3.14 -4.95 24.08
C VAL A 128 -2.67 -6.23 23.41
N ARG A 129 -3.54 -7.22 23.28
CA ARG A 129 -3.18 -8.49 22.64
C ARG A 129 -2.76 -8.26 21.20
N GLU A 130 -1.76 -8.99 20.73
CA GLU A 130 -1.26 -8.88 19.36
C GLU A 130 -2.37 -9.07 18.31
N ALA A 131 -3.27 -10.05 18.54
CA ALA A 131 -4.41 -10.30 17.67
C ALA A 131 -5.36 -9.08 17.55
N ASP A 132 -5.54 -8.31 18.63
CA ASP A 132 -6.38 -7.11 18.62
C ASP A 132 -5.67 -5.95 17.89
N GLN A 133 -4.35 -5.79 18.08
CA GLN A 133 -3.55 -4.84 17.33
C GLN A 133 -3.61 -5.15 15.83
N GLN A 134 -3.45 -6.42 15.46
CA GLN A 134 -3.54 -6.89 14.07
C GLN A 134 -4.93 -6.62 13.48
N PHE A 135 -6.01 -6.87 14.25
CA PHE A 135 -7.38 -6.59 13.80
C PHE A 135 -7.61 -5.10 13.55
N ILE A 136 -7.11 -4.23 14.45
CA ILE A 136 -7.18 -2.77 14.26
C ILE A 136 -6.42 -2.37 12.98
N ALA A 137 -5.20 -2.88 12.78
CA ALA A 137 -4.42 -2.62 11.57
C ALA A 137 -5.19 -3.01 10.31
N GLN A 138 -5.76 -4.19 10.30
CA GLN A 138 -6.53 -4.72 9.17
C GLN A 138 -7.73 -3.83 8.81
N VAL A 139 -8.49 -3.35 9.79
CA VAL A 139 -9.64 -2.44 9.56
C VAL A 139 -9.19 -1.17 8.83
N TYR A 140 -8.13 -0.53 9.30
CA TYR A 140 -7.61 0.68 8.66
C TYR A 140 -6.99 0.39 7.29
N SER A 141 -6.33 -0.75 7.11
CA SER A 141 -5.76 -1.17 5.83
C SER A 141 -6.82 -1.33 4.76
N TYR A 142 -7.94 -1.98 5.07
CA TYR A 142 -9.07 -2.07 4.14
C TYR A 142 -9.67 -0.70 3.81
N ALA A 143 -9.80 0.19 4.79
CA ALA A 143 -10.31 1.54 4.56
C ALA A 143 -9.39 2.32 3.59
N PHE A 144 -8.08 2.30 3.82
CA PHE A 144 -7.11 2.99 2.96
C PHE A 144 -7.07 2.42 1.55
N VAL A 145 -6.97 1.10 1.42
CA VAL A 145 -6.92 0.43 0.12
C VAL A 145 -8.23 0.65 -0.63
N GLY A 146 -9.38 0.55 0.02
CA GLY A 146 -10.69 0.81 -0.58
C GLY A 146 -10.79 2.22 -1.16
N ILE A 147 -10.41 3.24 -0.38
CA ILE A 147 -10.41 4.64 -0.81
C ILE A 147 -9.44 4.87 -1.97
N MET A 148 -8.24 4.29 -1.91
CA MET A 148 -7.25 4.37 -2.99
C MET A 148 -7.80 3.77 -4.29
N LEU A 149 -8.40 2.58 -4.23
CA LEU A 149 -8.95 1.91 -5.42
C LEU A 149 -10.15 2.66 -6.00
N ASP A 150 -10.99 3.23 -5.16
CA ASP A 150 -12.10 4.07 -5.63
C ASP A 150 -11.58 5.35 -6.29
N TRP A 151 -10.56 5.99 -5.72
CA TRP A 151 -9.93 7.15 -6.33
C TRP A 151 -9.25 6.83 -7.68
N ILE A 152 -8.59 5.66 -7.79
CA ILE A 152 -8.02 5.18 -9.07
C ILE A 152 -9.14 4.95 -10.09
N ARG A 153 -10.23 4.27 -9.69
CA ARG A 153 -11.41 4.03 -10.54
C ARG A 153 -11.98 5.34 -11.10
N ASP A 154 -12.02 6.39 -10.28
CA ASP A 154 -12.54 7.71 -10.63
C ASP A 154 -11.50 8.58 -11.35
N ASP A 155 -10.49 7.94 -11.97
CA ASP A 155 -9.43 8.57 -12.78
C ASP A 155 -8.54 9.54 -11.99
N MET A 156 -8.40 9.33 -10.67
CA MET A 156 -7.53 10.11 -9.78
C MET A 156 -7.85 11.61 -9.76
N ARG A 157 -9.15 11.98 -9.91
CA ARG A 157 -9.59 13.37 -10.06
C ARG A 157 -9.54 14.17 -8.77
N ALA A 158 -9.84 13.54 -7.64
CA ALA A 158 -9.81 14.21 -6.35
C ALA A 158 -8.37 14.59 -5.97
N ASP A 159 -8.24 15.69 -5.25
CA ASP A 159 -6.95 16.13 -4.73
C ASP A 159 -6.47 15.20 -3.60
N PRO A 160 -5.23 14.69 -3.66
CA PRO A 160 -4.69 13.80 -2.64
C PRO A 160 -4.66 14.38 -1.23
N GLU A 161 -4.28 15.65 -1.10
CA GLU A 161 -4.22 16.33 0.19
C GLU A 161 -5.60 16.43 0.82
N GLU A 162 -6.62 16.84 0.04
CA GLU A 162 -7.99 16.92 0.50
C GLU A 162 -8.51 15.55 0.93
N LEU A 163 -8.26 14.51 0.11
CA LEU A 163 -8.71 13.15 0.39
C LEU A 163 -8.10 12.61 1.69
N VAL A 164 -6.78 12.75 1.86
CA VAL A 164 -6.07 12.29 3.05
C VAL A 164 -6.46 13.11 4.28
N ASN A 165 -6.67 14.43 4.14
CA ASN A 165 -7.12 15.27 5.25
C ASN A 165 -8.53 14.86 5.73
N ARG A 166 -9.47 14.57 4.83
CA ARG A 166 -10.79 14.04 5.19
C ARG A 166 -10.70 12.70 5.91
N LEU A 167 -9.85 11.80 5.41
CA LEU A 167 -9.61 10.52 6.04
C LEU A 167 -9.00 10.69 7.44
N ALA A 168 -8.06 11.62 7.59
CA ALA A 168 -7.45 11.94 8.86
C ALA A 168 -8.45 12.50 9.88
N MET A 169 -9.44 13.28 9.46
CA MET A 169 -10.50 13.75 10.35
C MET A 169 -11.33 12.61 10.94
N VAL A 170 -11.53 11.53 10.17
CA VAL A 170 -12.24 10.33 10.63
C VAL A 170 -11.37 9.48 11.55
N ILE A 171 -10.07 9.35 11.24
CA ILE A 171 -9.16 8.44 11.96
C ILE A 171 -8.51 9.11 13.19
N ARG A 172 -8.50 10.44 13.26
CA ARG A 172 -7.78 11.18 14.29
C ARG A 172 -8.27 10.84 15.71
N GLY A 173 -7.40 10.20 16.48
CA GLY A 173 -7.71 9.74 17.84
C GLY A 173 -8.34 8.34 17.90
N ASP A 174 -8.94 7.84 16.83
CA ASP A 174 -9.67 6.57 16.85
C ASP A 174 -8.76 5.36 17.04
N ILE A 175 -7.53 5.38 16.49
CA ILE A 175 -6.53 4.32 16.74
C ILE A 175 -6.24 4.22 18.23
N THR A 176 -6.00 5.36 18.89
CA THR A 176 -5.74 5.39 20.33
C THR A 176 -6.96 4.92 21.13
N GLN A 177 -8.16 5.36 20.75
CA GLN A 177 -9.40 4.92 21.38
C GLN A 177 -9.66 3.43 21.16
N ALA A 178 -9.39 2.90 19.96
CA ALA A 178 -9.49 1.48 19.69
C ALA A 178 -8.55 0.68 20.58
N LEU A 179 -7.27 1.07 20.66
CA LEU A 179 -6.31 0.43 21.56
C LEU A 179 -6.74 0.49 23.01
N GLU A 180 -7.24 1.63 23.48
CA GLU A 180 -7.77 1.79 24.84
C GLU A 180 -8.99 0.89 25.13
N ARG A 181 -9.84 0.58 24.15
CA ARG A 181 -10.97 -0.35 24.29
C ARG A 181 -10.53 -1.81 24.38
N PHE A 182 -9.46 -2.19 23.72
CA PHE A 182 -8.89 -3.54 23.73
C PHE A 182 -7.84 -3.77 24.81
N ARG A 183 -7.56 -2.76 25.63
CA ARG A 183 -6.56 -2.78 26.67
C ARG A 183 -6.95 -3.74 27.81
N THR A 184 -6.05 -4.64 28.21
CA THR A 184 -6.29 -5.68 29.22
C THR A 184 -5.70 -5.35 30.59
N ASP A 185 -4.88 -4.31 30.69
CA ASP A 185 -4.21 -3.87 31.91
C ASP A 185 -4.94 -2.71 32.64
N ARG A 186 -6.17 -2.39 32.25
CA ARG A 186 -7.02 -1.49 33.04
C ARG A 186 -7.47 -2.22 34.33
N PRO A 187 -7.26 -1.63 35.51
CA PRO A 187 -7.98 -2.09 36.66
C PRO A 187 -9.49 -1.95 36.38
N ASP A 188 -10.25 -3.01 36.61
CA ASP A 188 -11.70 -3.02 36.43
C ASP A 188 -12.32 -1.76 37.04
N SER A 189 -12.61 -0.77 36.22
CA SER A 189 -13.40 0.35 36.62
C SER A 189 -14.86 -0.10 36.54
N MET A 190 -15.30 -0.69 37.68
CA MET A 190 -16.69 -0.86 38.09
C MET A 190 -17.64 -1.37 36.99
N THR A 191 -17.91 -2.66 37.05
CA THR A 191 -19.23 -3.20 36.74
C THR A 191 -20.26 -2.22 37.32
N ASN A 192 -20.82 -1.38 36.47
CA ASN A 192 -22.03 -0.65 36.83
C ASN A 192 -23.18 -1.64 36.76
N SER A 193 -23.33 -2.39 37.90
CA SER A 193 -24.60 -2.97 38.31
C SER A 193 -25.54 -1.80 38.56
N ALA A 194 -26.47 -1.60 37.65
CA ALA A 194 -27.69 -0.88 37.92
C ALA A 194 -28.80 -1.56 37.12
N VAL A 195 -29.50 -2.39 37.86
CA VAL A 195 -30.96 -2.49 38.02
C VAL A 195 -31.78 -2.12 36.78
#